data_2a96eb01ba73af137cdb6c2781fb4df1
#
_entry.id   2a96eb01ba73af137cdb6c2781fb4df1
#
_cell.length_a   1.000
_cell.length_b   1.000
_cell.length_c   1.000
_cell.angle_alpha   90.00
_cell.angle_beta   90.00
_cell.angle_gamma   90.00
#
_symmetry.space_group_name_H-M   'P 1'
#
loop_
_entity.id
_entity.type
_entity.pdbx_description
1 polymer ?
#
loop_
_entity_poly.entity_id
_entity_poly.type
_entity_poly.pdbx_seq_one_letter_code
_entity_poly.pdbx_strand_id
1 'polypeptide(L)'
;MTASLRPVSGSTREVQALLEPWVRFGGDPIVVRTSGSTGEPKQVVLSHGAVLASARAAQARLGGPGRWLLDLPVTGVAGLQVLVRSALAGTDPVVVSEHADLEAAVDALGGGRTYASLVPTQMHRLDASERLDVLAGLDALLVGGASTDPGLLDRARAAGVNVVRTYGMTETCGGCVYDGVPLDDVRVRVDDNGQVLLAGPMLFDGYVDEDPREGEWFGTADRGEIDDEGLLWIVGRLDDVVTSGGVNVPLPAVERALRQVEGVGEVAVVGVDDAEWGSRVVAAVVPADAVCLDGLRLDLIRDAVSEGGLPREWAPRQLLLIDELPLVPGGKIDRVQLRGLAGSSPAPHPEVPPDQADATASSTGV
;
A
#
# COMPACT_ATOMS: atom_id res chain seq x y z
N MET A 1 -36.80 6.98 0.11
CA MET A 1 -36.50 5.53 0.08
C MET A 1 -35.04 5.40 0.41
N THR A 2 -34.68 4.78 1.52
CA THR A 2 -33.30 4.45 1.86
C THR A 2 -32.82 3.44 0.82
N ALA A 3 -31.78 3.80 0.05
CA ALA A 3 -31.16 2.88 -0.92
C ALA A 3 -30.70 1.61 -0.18
N SER A 4 -30.99 0.45 -0.77
CA SER A 4 -30.53 -0.82 -0.22
C SER A 4 -29.03 -0.96 -0.52
N LEU A 5 -28.19 -0.96 0.50
CA LEU A 5 -26.75 -1.14 0.32
C LEU A 5 -26.43 -2.62 0.00
N ARG A 6 -25.52 -2.86 -0.96
CA ARG A 6 -25.12 -4.20 -1.39
C ARG A 6 -23.66 -4.47 -1.02
N PRO A 7 -23.38 -5.21 0.05
CA PRO A 7 -22.01 -5.59 0.40
C PRO A 7 -21.35 -6.45 -0.69
N VAL A 8 -20.13 -6.11 -1.07
CA VAL A 8 -19.32 -6.94 -1.97
C VAL A 8 -18.62 -8.01 -1.14
N SER A 9 -19.07 -9.25 -1.29
CA SER A 9 -18.54 -10.40 -0.55
C SER A 9 -18.74 -11.69 -1.36
N GLY A 10 -17.94 -12.71 -1.05
CA GLY A 10 -18.03 -14.02 -1.68
C GLY A 10 -16.86 -14.32 -2.62
N SER A 11 -16.99 -15.41 -3.37
CA SER A 11 -16.03 -15.86 -4.38
C SER A 11 -16.00 -14.94 -5.61
N THR A 12 -14.97 -15.08 -6.43
CA THR A 12 -14.85 -14.32 -7.70
C THR A 12 -16.09 -14.48 -8.58
N ARG A 13 -16.64 -15.69 -8.70
CA ARG A 13 -17.84 -15.96 -9.51
C ARG A 13 -19.09 -15.30 -8.95
N GLU A 14 -19.26 -15.29 -7.64
CA GLU A 14 -20.41 -14.64 -6.99
C GLU A 14 -20.34 -13.12 -7.15
N VAL A 15 -19.17 -12.51 -6.97
CA VAL A 15 -18.99 -11.07 -7.17
C VAL A 15 -19.13 -10.70 -8.64
N GLN A 16 -18.59 -11.48 -9.58
CA GLN A 16 -18.78 -11.27 -11.01
C GLN A 16 -20.27 -11.32 -11.40
N ALA A 17 -21.00 -12.35 -10.96
CA ALA A 17 -22.43 -12.49 -11.22
C ALA A 17 -23.27 -11.33 -10.66
N LEU A 18 -22.82 -10.72 -9.56
CA LEU A 18 -23.44 -9.51 -9.01
C LEU A 18 -23.13 -8.28 -9.87
N LEU A 19 -21.86 -8.13 -10.30
CA LEU A 19 -21.38 -6.93 -10.98
C LEU A 19 -21.80 -6.83 -12.45
N GLU A 20 -21.86 -7.93 -13.20
CA GLU A 20 -22.20 -7.89 -14.62
C GLU A 20 -23.53 -7.19 -14.92
N PRO A 21 -24.68 -7.58 -14.31
CA PRO A 21 -25.92 -6.86 -14.51
C PRO A 21 -25.90 -5.45 -13.90
N TRP A 22 -25.19 -5.27 -12.78
CA TRP A 22 -25.06 -3.98 -12.12
C TRP A 22 -24.28 -2.97 -12.97
N VAL A 23 -23.19 -3.37 -13.60
CA VAL A 23 -22.40 -2.52 -14.53
C VAL A 23 -23.25 -2.13 -15.74
N ARG A 24 -24.06 -3.04 -16.25
CA ARG A 24 -24.85 -2.84 -17.47
C ARG A 24 -26.13 -2.01 -17.25
N PHE A 25 -26.83 -2.24 -16.14
CA PHE A 25 -28.17 -1.69 -15.91
C PHE A 25 -28.24 -0.71 -14.74
N GLY A 26 -27.18 -0.56 -13.98
CA GLY A 26 -27.19 0.19 -12.73
C GLY A 26 -27.82 -0.58 -11.58
N GLY A 27 -27.99 0.09 -10.46
CA GLY A 27 -28.60 -0.47 -9.25
C GLY A 27 -28.21 0.31 -8.01
N ASP A 28 -28.61 -0.22 -6.86
CA ASP A 28 -28.25 0.36 -5.56
C ASP A 28 -26.73 0.42 -5.38
N PRO A 29 -26.20 1.37 -4.58
CA PRO A 29 -24.77 1.46 -4.28
C PRO A 29 -24.22 0.15 -3.71
N ILE A 30 -22.98 -0.16 -4.04
CA ILE A 30 -22.25 -1.28 -3.45
C ILE A 30 -21.43 -0.82 -2.26
N VAL A 31 -21.14 -1.73 -1.33
CA VAL A 31 -20.31 -1.46 -0.17
C VAL A 31 -19.03 -2.31 -0.23
N VAL A 32 -17.89 -1.63 -0.19
CA VAL A 32 -16.58 -2.26 -0.16
C VAL A 32 -15.92 -2.00 1.19
N ARG A 33 -15.42 -3.06 1.83
CA ARG A 33 -14.68 -2.94 3.09
C ARG A 33 -13.22 -2.60 2.81
N THR A 34 -12.70 -1.60 3.53
CA THR A 34 -11.26 -1.31 3.52
C THR A 34 -10.53 -2.21 4.50
N SER A 35 -9.25 -2.44 4.26
CA SER A 35 -8.40 -3.19 5.20
C SER A 35 -8.02 -2.41 6.47
N GLY A 36 -8.38 -1.11 6.55
CA GLY A 36 -8.15 -0.23 7.70
C GLY A 36 -6.69 -0.16 8.16
N SER A 37 -5.97 0.91 7.84
CA SER A 37 -4.62 1.15 8.40
C SER A 37 -4.66 1.48 9.90
N THR A 38 -5.82 1.89 10.40
CA THR A 38 -6.10 2.25 11.80
C THR A 38 -6.63 1.10 12.64
N GLY A 39 -6.83 -0.10 12.05
CA GLY A 39 -7.27 -1.31 12.75
C GLY A 39 -8.77 -1.62 12.60
N GLU A 40 -9.63 -0.65 12.34
CA GLU A 40 -11.05 -0.91 12.07
C GLU A 40 -11.36 -0.76 10.57
N PRO A 41 -11.85 -1.82 9.90
CA PRO A 41 -12.24 -1.76 8.51
C PRO A 41 -13.43 -0.82 8.31
N LYS A 42 -13.27 0.22 7.49
CA LYS A 42 -14.39 1.07 7.10
C LYS A 42 -15.20 0.42 5.98
N GLN A 43 -16.49 0.71 5.97
CA GLN A 43 -17.40 0.27 4.91
C GLN A 43 -17.71 1.46 4.00
N VAL A 44 -17.14 1.45 2.79
CA VAL A 44 -17.22 2.55 1.83
C VAL A 44 -18.37 2.33 0.87
N VAL A 45 -19.23 3.32 0.75
CA VAL A 45 -20.41 3.30 -0.16
C VAL A 45 -20.01 3.86 -1.52
N LEU A 46 -20.12 3.02 -2.55
CA LEU A 46 -19.73 3.35 -3.91
C LEU A 46 -20.96 3.35 -4.83
N SER A 47 -21.30 4.50 -5.39
CA SER A 47 -22.35 4.59 -6.40
C SER A 47 -21.93 3.96 -7.73
N HIS A 48 -22.91 3.50 -8.49
CA HIS A 48 -22.71 3.00 -9.85
C HIS A 48 -21.97 4.02 -10.74
N GLY A 49 -22.36 5.30 -10.65
CA GLY A 49 -21.73 6.40 -11.40
C GLY A 49 -20.24 6.53 -11.10
N ALA A 50 -19.86 6.54 -9.82
CA ALA A 50 -18.48 6.70 -9.38
C ALA A 50 -17.59 5.53 -9.82
N VAL A 51 -18.07 4.30 -9.66
CA VAL A 51 -17.33 3.10 -10.09
C VAL A 51 -17.10 3.08 -11.60
N LEU A 52 -18.12 3.43 -12.39
CA LEU A 52 -17.99 3.49 -13.85
C LEU A 52 -17.12 4.65 -14.32
N ALA A 53 -17.18 5.82 -13.66
CA ALA A 53 -16.31 6.95 -13.97
C ALA A 53 -14.82 6.54 -13.80
N SER A 54 -14.47 5.92 -12.68
CA SER A 54 -13.13 5.39 -12.44
C SER A 54 -12.71 4.36 -13.50
N ALA A 55 -13.57 3.39 -13.80
CA ALA A 55 -13.25 2.34 -14.76
C ALA A 55 -13.02 2.89 -16.18
N ARG A 56 -13.88 3.81 -16.64
CA ARG A 56 -13.78 4.43 -17.97
C ARG A 56 -12.55 5.33 -18.10
N ALA A 57 -12.27 6.15 -17.09
CA ALA A 57 -11.07 6.99 -17.08
C ALA A 57 -9.78 6.15 -17.13
N ALA A 58 -9.74 5.03 -16.39
CA ALA A 58 -8.64 4.07 -16.45
C ALA A 58 -8.50 3.45 -17.85
N GLN A 59 -9.60 2.97 -18.46
CA GLN A 59 -9.56 2.41 -19.82
C GLN A 59 -9.10 3.44 -20.86
N ALA A 60 -9.56 4.70 -20.75
CA ALA A 60 -9.12 5.77 -21.64
C ALA A 60 -7.60 6.01 -21.53
N ARG A 61 -7.08 6.11 -20.31
CA ARG A 61 -5.64 6.28 -20.02
C ARG A 61 -4.78 5.12 -20.54
N LEU A 62 -5.30 3.89 -20.52
CA LEU A 62 -4.59 2.69 -20.98
C LEU A 62 -4.74 2.43 -22.51
N GLY A 63 -5.40 3.32 -23.21
CA GLY A 63 -5.59 3.22 -24.67
C GLY A 63 -6.80 2.40 -25.12
N GLY A 64 -7.70 2.05 -24.20
CA GLY A 64 -9.00 1.43 -24.51
C GLY A 64 -9.32 0.18 -23.71
N PRO A 65 -10.45 -0.46 -24.00
CA PRO A 65 -10.84 -1.71 -23.37
C PRO A 65 -9.88 -2.84 -23.74
N GLY A 66 -9.73 -3.81 -22.82
CA GLY A 66 -8.86 -4.97 -23.02
C GLY A 66 -9.22 -6.10 -22.06
N ARG A 67 -8.48 -7.20 -22.16
CA ARG A 67 -8.60 -8.37 -21.30
C ARG A 67 -7.74 -8.20 -20.06
N TRP A 68 -8.24 -8.63 -18.92
CA TRP A 68 -7.60 -8.42 -17.64
C TRP A 68 -7.20 -9.73 -16.98
N LEU A 69 -5.97 -9.77 -16.50
CA LEU A 69 -5.51 -10.78 -15.56
C LEU A 69 -5.99 -10.41 -14.15
N LEU A 70 -6.59 -11.34 -13.43
CA LEU A 70 -7.08 -11.16 -12.07
C LEU A 70 -6.30 -12.01 -11.10
N ASP A 71 -5.47 -11.36 -10.28
CA ASP A 71 -4.70 -11.95 -9.18
C ASP A 71 -4.86 -11.12 -7.89
N LEU A 72 -6.03 -10.49 -7.73
CA LEU A 72 -6.36 -9.67 -6.58
C LEU A 72 -7.71 -10.08 -5.98
N PRO A 73 -7.91 -9.94 -4.65
CA PRO A 73 -9.19 -10.21 -4.02
C PRO A 73 -10.29 -9.30 -4.60
N VAL A 74 -11.34 -9.89 -5.12
CA VAL A 74 -12.48 -9.16 -5.73
C VAL A 74 -13.36 -8.43 -4.72
N THR A 75 -13.21 -8.74 -3.44
CA THR A 75 -13.86 -8.02 -2.33
C THR A 75 -13.16 -6.70 -1.98
N GLY A 76 -11.94 -6.48 -2.50
CA GLY A 76 -11.23 -5.22 -2.46
C GLY A 76 -11.42 -4.41 -3.75
N VAL A 77 -11.29 -3.09 -3.67
CA VAL A 77 -11.58 -2.18 -4.79
C VAL A 77 -10.72 -2.46 -6.03
N ALA A 78 -9.47 -2.90 -5.88
CA ALA A 78 -8.58 -3.17 -7.01
C ALA A 78 -9.04 -4.39 -7.83
N GLY A 79 -9.36 -5.51 -7.17
CA GLY A 79 -9.90 -6.70 -7.83
C GLY A 79 -11.32 -6.46 -8.37
N LEU A 80 -12.15 -5.73 -7.62
CA LEU A 80 -13.47 -5.31 -8.08
C LEU A 80 -13.38 -4.51 -9.39
N GLN A 81 -12.44 -3.58 -9.51
CA GLN A 81 -12.24 -2.78 -10.72
C GLN A 81 -11.75 -3.62 -11.91
N VAL A 82 -11.04 -4.71 -11.69
CA VAL A 82 -10.72 -5.67 -12.76
C VAL A 82 -12.00 -6.27 -13.32
N LEU A 83 -12.94 -6.74 -12.45
CA LEU A 83 -14.22 -7.26 -12.88
C LEU A 83 -15.08 -6.22 -13.63
N VAL A 84 -15.15 -4.98 -13.10
CA VAL A 84 -15.91 -3.88 -13.72
C VAL A 84 -15.36 -3.54 -15.11
N ARG A 85 -14.03 -3.42 -15.25
CA ARG A 85 -13.38 -3.13 -16.54
C ARG A 85 -13.55 -4.26 -17.53
N SER A 86 -13.49 -5.53 -17.09
CA SER A 86 -13.78 -6.69 -17.93
C SER A 86 -15.22 -6.66 -18.42
N ALA A 87 -16.20 -6.42 -17.54
CA ALA A 87 -17.62 -6.33 -17.91
C ALA A 87 -17.87 -5.18 -18.89
N LEU A 88 -17.24 -4.01 -18.71
CA LEU A 88 -17.33 -2.89 -19.67
C LEU A 88 -16.69 -3.21 -21.03
N ALA A 89 -15.65 -4.02 -21.05
CA ALA A 89 -15.00 -4.49 -22.27
C ALA A 89 -15.77 -5.63 -22.97
N GLY A 90 -16.78 -6.20 -22.29
CA GLY A 90 -17.51 -7.38 -22.78
C GLY A 90 -16.67 -8.65 -22.79
N THR A 91 -15.69 -8.76 -21.86
CA THR A 91 -14.80 -9.90 -21.73
C THR A 91 -14.86 -10.47 -20.30
N ASP A 92 -14.54 -11.74 -20.14
CA ASP A 92 -14.28 -12.30 -18.81
C ASP A 92 -12.83 -12.06 -18.41
N PRO A 93 -12.55 -11.80 -17.13
CA PRO A 93 -11.18 -11.76 -16.63
C PRO A 93 -10.55 -13.15 -16.65
N VAL A 94 -9.24 -13.22 -16.84
CA VAL A 94 -8.46 -14.44 -16.65
C VAL A 94 -8.04 -14.51 -15.19
N VAL A 95 -8.59 -15.45 -14.44
CA VAL A 95 -8.34 -15.62 -13.00
C VAL A 95 -7.14 -16.51 -12.80
N VAL A 96 -6.03 -15.98 -12.24
CA VAL A 96 -4.76 -16.70 -12.10
C VAL A 96 -4.93 -18.04 -11.35
N SER A 97 -5.71 -18.06 -10.29
CA SER A 97 -5.94 -19.28 -9.50
C SER A 97 -6.73 -20.38 -10.22
N GLU A 98 -7.28 -20.14 -11.39
CA GLU A 98 -7.95 -21.14 -12.25
C GLU A 98 -7.00 -21.74 -13.29
N HIS A 99 -5.72 -21.33 -13.32
CA HIS A 99 -4.67 -21.83 -14.21
C HIS A 99 -3.57 -22.55 -13.45
N ALA A 100 -2.75 -23.32 -14.16
CA ALA A 100 -1.67 -24.10 -13.57
C ALA A 100 -0.59 -23.22 -12.91
N ASP A 101 -0.30 -22.08 -13.55
CA ASP A 101 0.67 -21.08 -13.11
C ASP A 101 0.37 -19.72 -13.76
N LEU A 102 1.19 -18.74 -13.46
CA LEU A 102 1.03 -17.38 -13.97
C LEU A 102 1.25 -17.31 -15.49
N GLU A 103 2.19 -18.06 -16.04
CA GLU A 103 2.47 -18.13 -17.47
C GLU A 103 1.25 -18.62 -18.24
N ALA A 104 0.65 -19.73 -17.78
CA ALA A 104 -0.56 -20.26 -18.41
C ALA A 104 -1.74 -19.28 -18.33
N ALA A 105 -1.83 -18.49 -17.25
CA ALA A 105 -2.84 -17.46 -17.12
C ALA A 105 -2.58 -16.27 -18.07
N VAL A 106 -1.33 -15.84 -18.22
CA VAL A 106 -0.95 -14.78 -19.18
C VAL A 106 -1.20 -15.23 -20.62
N ASP A 107 -0.83 -16.47 -20.99
CA ASP A 107 -1.11 -17.05 -22.31
C ASP A 107 -2.61 -17.10 -22.61
N ALA A 108 -3.44 -17.39 -21.62
CA ALA A 108 -4.90 -17.43 -21.72
C ALA A 108 -5.53 -16.05 -22.00
N LEU A 109 -4.82 -14.94 -21.78
CA LEU A 109 -5.31 -13.61 -22.18
C LEU A 109 -5.49 -13.52 -23.71
N GLY A 110 -4.68 -14.23 -24.49
CA GLY A 110 -4.80 -14.25 -25.96
C GLY A 110 -4.49 -12.91 -26.61
N GLY A 111 -5.08 -12.67 -27.78
CA GLY A 111 -4.81 -11.45 -28.57
C GLY A 111 -5.64 -10.24 -28.16
N GLY A 112 -5.18 -9.06 -28.58
CA GLY A 112 -5.75 -7.76 -28.25
C GLY A 112 -5.02 -7.08 -27.09
N ARG A 113 -5.60 -6.00 -26.55
CA ARG A 113 -5.02 -5.33 -25.38
C ARG A 113 -5.17 -6.19 -24.14
N THR A 114 -4.10 -6.27 -23.37
CA THR A 114 -4.00 -7.10 -22.17
C THR A 114 -3.45 -6.31 -20.99
N TYR A 115 -4.07 -6.46 -19.85
CA TYR A 115 -3.76 -5.70 -18.65
C TYR A 115 -3.71 -6.60 -17.41
N ALA A 116 -2.93 -6.17 -16.43
CA ALA A 116 -2.98 -6.75 -15.08
C ALA A 116 -2.96 -5.64 -14.03
N SER A 117 -3.39 -5.99 -12.82
CA SER A 117 -3.21 -5.15 -11.64
C SER A 117 -2.59 -6.00 -10.54
N LEU A 118 -1.47 -5.53 -9.97
CA LEU A 118 -0.77 -6.18 -8.87
C LEU A 118 -0.49 -5.18 -7.73
N VAL A 119 -0.21 -5.73 -6.56
CA VAL A 119 0.37 -4.97 -5.45
C VAL A 119 1.90 -5.15 -5.42
N PRO A 120 2.66 -4.23 -4.80
CA PRO A 120 4.12 -4.31 -4.77
C PRO A 120 4.67 -5.62 -4.23
N THR A 121 4.01 -6.23 -3.23
CA THR A 121 4.42 -7.53 -2.66
C THR A 121 4.34 -8.68 -3.65
N GLN A 122 3.37 -8.67 -4.58
CA GLN A 122 3.31 -9.66 -5.65
C GLN A 122 4.46 -9.47 -6.65
N MET A 123 4.77 -8.22 -7.00
CA MET A 123 5.93 -7.92 -7.84
C MET A 123 7.25 -8.34 -7.19
N HIS A 124 7.43 -8.09 -5.88
CA HIS A 124 8.62 -8.54 -5.15
C HIS A 124 8.80 -10.06 -5.20
N ARG A 125 7.71 -10.83 -5.09
CA ARG A 125 7.77 -12.29 -5.20
C ARG A 125 8.18 -12.75 -6.59
N LEU A 126 7.69 -12.08 -7.63
CA LEU A 126 8.10 -12.36 -9.02
C LEU A 126 9.57 -12.01 -9.26
N ASP A 127 10.03 -10.88 -8.73
CA ASP A 127 11.43 -10.43 -8.80
C ASP A 127 12.37 -11.43 -8.09
N ALA A 128 12.04 -11.80 -6.85
CA ALA A 128 12.80 -12.79 -6.08
C ALA A 128 12.87 -14.18 -6.72
N SER A 129 11.90 -14.53 -7.55
CA SER A 129 11.86 -15.78 -8.33
C SER A 129 12.37 -15.61 -9.78
N GLU A 130 12.92 -14.44 -10.13
CA GLU A 130 13.43 -14.10 -11.48
C GLU A 130 12.37 -14.28 -12.59
N ARG A 131 11.09 -13.94 -12.29
CA ARG A 131 9.94 -14.19 -13.17
C ARG A 131 9.18 -12.93 -13.58
N LEU A 132 9.79 -11.75 -13.50
CA LEU A 132 9.15 -10.49 -13.91
C LEU A 132 8.82 -10.48 -15.42
N ASP A 133 9.64 -11.11 -16.23
CA ASP A 133 9.51 -11.20 -17.70
C ASP A 133 8.23 -11.88 -18.16
N VAL A 134 7.60 -12.72 -17.33
CA VAL A 134 6.28 -13.32 -17.62
C VAL A 134 5.22 -12.25 -17.92
N LEU A 135 5.37 -11.06 -17.34
CA LEU A 135 4.45 -9.94 -17.52
C LEU A 135 4.84 -8.99 -18.68
N ALA A 136 5.96 -9.24 -19.37
CA ALA A 136 6.48 -8.34 -20.42
C ALA A 136 5.55 -8.24 -21.65
N GLY A 137 4.68 -9.23 -21.86
CA GLY A 137 3.72 -9.23 -22.97
C GLY A 137 2.46 -8.39 -22.73
N LEU A 138 2.27 -7.85 -21.53
CA LEU A 138 1.10 -7.04 -21.19
C LEU A 138 1.22 -5.61 -21.75
N ASP A 139 0.13 -5.05 -22.29
CA ASP A 139 0.08 -3.63 -22.69
C ASP A 139 0.27 -2.69 -21.50
N ALA A 140 -0.20 -3.07 -20.31
CA ALA A 140 0.13 -2.38 -19.06
C ALA A 140 -0.06 -3.26 -17.83
N LEU A 141 0.89 -3.12 -16.89
CA LEU A 141 0.80 -3.62 -15.52
C LEU A 141 0.54 -2.46 -14.57
N LEU A 142 -0.65 -2.41 -13.98
CA LEU A 142 -0.97 -1.44 -12.93
C LEU A 142 -0.40 -1.91 -11.60
N VAL A 143 0.39 -1.06 -10.95
CA VAL A 143 0.95 -1.35 -9.62
C VAL A 143 0.53 -0.28 -8.64
N GLY A 144 -0.13 -0.69 -7.56
CA GLY A 144 -0.64 0.26 -6.59
C GLY A 144 -1.00 -0.36 -5.25
N GLY A 145 -1.63 0.45 -4.40
CA GLY A 145 -2.09 0.02 -3.08
C GLY A 145 -1.05 0.17 -1.97
N ALA A 146 0.24 0.31 -2.30
CA ALA A 146 1.32 0.65 -1.38
C ALA A 146 2.46 1.34 -2.16
N SER A 147 3.43 1.90 -1.42
CA SER A 147 4.68 2.41 -2.00
C SER A 147 5.46 1.27 -2.65
N THR A 148 5.97 1.50 -3.85
CA THR A 148 6.80 0.54 -4.59
C THR A 148 8.25 1.01 -4.59
N ASP A 149 9.17 0.09 -4.34
CA ASP A 149 10.60 0.37 -4.42
C ASP A 149 11.01 0.80 -5.85
N PRO A 150 11.71 1.93 -6.03
CA PRO A 150 12.17 2.37 -7.34
C PRO A 150 13.04 1.34 -8.06
N GLY A 151 13.93 0.65 -7.33
CA GLY A 151 14.79 -0.40 -7.89
C GLY A 151 13.99 -1.58 -8.44
N LEU A 152 12.89 -1.98 -7.78
CA LEU A 152 11.98 -3.00 -8.29
C LEU A 152 11.28 -2.55 -9.58
N LEU A 153 10.85 -1.29 -9.65
CA LEU A 153 10.25 -0.74 -10.87
C LEU A 153 11.24 -0.74 -12.03
N ASP A 154 12.49 -0.39 -11.78
CA ASP A 154 13.53 -0.37 -12.81
C ASP A 154 13.88 -1.78 -13.28
N ARG A 155 13.95 -2.78 -12.40
CA ARG A 155 14.14 -4.19 -12.78
C ARG A 155 12.98 -4.72 -13.61
N ALA A 156 11.73 -4.40 -13.22
CA ALA A 156 10.56 -4.79 -14.00
C ALA A 156 10.56 -4.18 -15.41
N ARG A 157 10.91 -2.89 -15.52
CA ARG A 157 11.06 -2.22 -16.83
C ARG A 157 12.20 -2.82 -17.66
N ALA A 158 13.33 -3.15 -17.01
CA ALA A 158 14.44 -3.84 -17.67
C ALA A 158 14.06 -5.24 -18.17
N ALA A 159 13.15 -5.93 -17.49
CA ALA A 159 12.54 -7.19 -17.92
C ALA A 159 11.48 -7.00 -19.03
N GLY A 160 11.25 -5.77 -19.52
CA GLY A 160 10.30 -5.47 -20.59
C GLY A 160 8.86 -5.23 -20.14
N VAL A 161 8.60 -5.14 -18.83
CA VAL A 161 7.24 -4.92 -18.29
C VAL A 161 6.86 -3.45 -18.40
N ASN A 162 5.72 -3.17 -19.02
CA ASN A 162 5.15 -1.81 -19.06
C ASN A 162 4.42 -1.50 -17.75
N VAL A 163 5.18 -1.04 -16.75
CA VAL A 163 4.67 -0.74 -15.40
C VAL A 163 4.08 0.66 -15.35
N VAL A 164 2.83 0.76 -14.90
CA VAL A 164 2.11 2.00 -14.60
C VAL A 164 1.84 2.06 -13.09
N ARG A 165 2.45 3.03 -12.41
CA ARG A 165 2.18 3.25 -10.98
C ARG A 165 0.82 3.87 -10.80
N THR A 166 0.03 3.37 -9.84
CA THR A 166 -1.30 3.91 -9.58
C THR A 166 -1.45 4.37 -8.13
N TYR A 167 -1.99 5.56 -7.96
CA TYR A 167 -2.42 6.08 -6.67
C TYR A 167 -3.93 6.18 -6.63
N GLY A 168 -4.49 5.73 -5.54
CA GLY A 168 -5.92 5.74 -5.25
C GLY A 168 -6.27 4.78 -4.12
N MET A 169 -7.53 4.78 -3.75
CA MET A 169 -8.05 4.03 -2.61
C MET A 169 -9.49 3.59 -2.87
N THR A 170 -10.11 2.96 -1.88
CA THR A 170 -11.51 2.54 -2.02
C THR A 170 -12.43 3.76 -2.23
N GLU A 171 -12.14 4.86 -1.54
CA GLU A 171 -12.88 6.12 -1.60
C GLU A 171 -12.79 6.83 -2.96
N THR A 172 -11.85 6.43 -3.81
CA THR A 172 -11.72 6.90 -5.21
C THR A 172 -12.10 5.82 -6.23
N CYS A 173 -12.83 4.79 -5.80
CA CYS A 173 -13.15 3.63 -6.64
C CYS A 173 -11.92 3.00 -7.31
N GLY A 174 -10.77 3.00 -6.64
CA GLY A 174 -9.49 2.50 -7.16
C GLY A 174 -8.53 3.60 -7.57
N GLY A 175 -7.54 3.26 -8.44
CA GLY A 175 -6.54 4.21 -8.91
C GLY A 175 -7.15 5.38 -9.69
N CYS A 176 -6.80 6.60 -9.30
CA CYS A 176 -7.27 7.84 -9.92
C CYS A 176 -6.11 8.75 -10.40
N VAL A 177 -4.87 8.44 -10.05
CA VAL A 177 -3.66 9.11 -10.55
C VAL A 177 -2.69 8.03 -11.04
N TYR A 178 -2.25 8.12 -12.30
CA TYR A 178 -1.35 7.16 -12.93
C TYR A 178 -0.02 7.85 -13.27
N ASP A 179 1.09 7.30 -12.79
CA ASP A 179 2.44 7.86 -12.90
C ASP A 179 2.54 9.35 -12.52
N GLY A 180 1.79 9.75 -11.49
CA GLY A 180 1.71 11.13 -11.03
C GLY A 180 0.70 12.01 -11.76
N VAL A 181 0.16 11.55 -12.88
CA VAL A 181 -0.82 12.30 -13.69
C VAL A 181 -2.25 11.90 -13.33
N PRO A 182 -3.12 12.82 -12.92
CA PRO A 182 -4.53 12.53 -12.69
C PRO A 182 -5.21 11.93 -13.93
N LEU A 183 -6.14 11.01 -13.73
CA LEU A 183 -7.03 10.53 -14.80
C LEU A 183 -7.98 11.63 -15.25
N ASP A 184 -8.65 11.42 -16.38
CA ASP A 184 -9.64 12.36 -16.92
C ASP A 184 -10.73 12.67 -15.88
N ASP A 185 -11.11 13.94 -15.77
CA ASP A 185 -12.06 14.49 -14.79
C ASP A 185 -11.63 14.37 -13.31
N VAL A 186 -10.44 13.89 -13.03
CA VAL A 186 -9.84 13.88 -11.67
C VAL A 186 -9.02 15.14 -11.46
N ARG A 187 -9.26 15.82 -10.33
CA ARG A 187 -8.48 16.97 -9.90
C ARG A 187 -7.77 16.66 -8.61
N VAL A 188 -6.52 17.09 -8.54
CA VAL A 188 -5.64 16.93 -7.38
C VAL A 188 -5.14 18.28 -6.92
N ARG A 189 -5.06 18.47 -5.62
CA ARG A 189 -4.30 19.54 -5.00
C ARG A 189 -3.64 19.07 -3.72
N VAL A 190 -2.62 19.76 -3.32
CA VAL A 190 -1.95 19.56 -2.03
C VAL A 190 -2.13 20.85 -1.23
N ASP A 191 -2.57 20.75 0.02
CA ASP A 191 -2.74 21.91 0.88
C ASP A 191 -1.42 22.33 1.56
N ASP A 192 -1.46 23.41 2.34
CA ASP A 192 -0.29 23.97 3.03
C ASP A 192 0.33 23.01 4.06
N ASN A 193 -0.41 21.97 4.51
CA ASN A 193 0.07 20.93 5.41
C ASN A 193 0.63 19.71 4.66
N GLY A 194 0.60 19.75 3.33
CA GLY A 194 0.98 18.64 2.47
C GLY A 194 -0.10 17.57 2.31
N GLN A 195 -1.34 17.81 2.76
CA GLN A 195 -2.44 16.87 2.58
C GLN A 195 -2.87 16.80 1.12
N VAL A 196 -2.99 15.59 0.59
CA VAL A 196 -3.55 15.35 -0.75
C VAL A 196 -5.06 15.43 -0.70
N LEU A 197 -5.63 16.28 -1.55
CA LEU A 197 -7.07 16.42 -1.74
C LEU A 197 -7.44 16.03 -3.18
N LEU A 198 -8.50 15.27 -3.30
CA LEU A 198 -8.98 14.70 -4.56
C LEU A 198 -10.40 15.19 -4.84
N ALA A 199 -10.70 15.49 -6.10
CA ALA A 199 -12.04 15.80 -6.56
C ALA A 199 -12.30 15.14 -7.92
N GLY A 200 -13.53 14.73 -8.17
CA GLY A 200 -13.93 14.12 -9.42
C GLY A 200 -15.11 13.17 -9.27
N PRO A 201 -15.62 12.67 -10.41
CA PRO A 201 -16.80 11.81 -10.43
C PRO A 201 -16.57 10.40 -9.85
N MET A 202 -15.31 10.01 -9.63
CA MET A 202 -14.90 8.71 -9.06
C MET A 202 -15.01 8.66 -7.54
N LEU A 203 -15.34 9.76 -6.85
CA LEU A 203 -15.40 9.78 -5.40
C LEU A 203 -16.60 9.00 -4.85
N PHE A 204 -16.39 8.36 -3.72
CA PHE A 204 -17.39 7.62 -2.96
C PHE A 204 -18.53 8.52 -2.43
N ASP A 205 -19.65 7.92 -2.06
CA ASP A 205 -20.80 8.66 -1.53
C ASP A 205 -20.65 8.97 -0.02
N GLY A 206 -19.90 8.16 0.71
CA GLY A 206 -19.68 8.24 2.15
C GLY A 206 -19.34 6.88 2.76
N TYR A 207 -19.36 6.81 4.08
CA TYR A 207 -19.22 5.55 4.82
C TYR A 207 -20.58 5.08 5.32
N VAL A 208 -20.71 3.76 5.53
CA VAL A 208 -21.92 3.20 6.15
C VAL A 208 -22.01 3.72 7.59
N ASP A 209 -23.22 4.06 8.02
CA ASP A 209 -23.52 4.62 9.34
C ASP A 209 -22.93 6.03 9.62
N GLU A 210 -22.41 6.70 8.61
CA GLU A 210 -22.00 8.10 8.65
C GLU A 210 -22.87 8.95 7.71
N ASP A 211 -22.88 10.27 7.90
CA ASP A 211 -23.53 11.19 6.98
C ASP A 211 -22.89 11.10 5.58
N PRO A 212 -23.64 11.30 4.51
CA PRO A 212 -23.08 11.33 3.17
C PRO A 212 -21.95 12.36 3.06
N ARG A 213 -20.94 12.04 2.25
CA ARG A 213 -19.83 12.95 2.00
C ARG A 213 -20.34 14.29 1.45
N GLU A 214 -19.90 15.37 2.05
CA GLU A 214 -20.23 16.72 1.62
C GLU A 214 -19.04 17.38 0.87
N GLY A 215 -19.37 18.36 0.03
CA GLY A 215 -18.38 19.14 -0.70
C GLY A 215 -17.78 18.42 -1.90
N GLU A 216 -16.98 19.19 -2.64
CA GLU A 216 -16.35 18.73 -3.89
C GLU A 216 -15.06 17.94 -3.64
N TRP A 217 -14.30 18.35 -2.64
CA TRP A 217 -12.98 17.81 -2.34
C TRP A 217 -13.02 16.77 -1.23
N PHE A 218 -12.31 15.68 -1.44
CA PHE A 218 -12.05 14.66 -0.43
C PHE A 218 -10.61 14.81 0.07
N GLY A 219 -10.43 15.11 1.35
CA GLY A 219 -9.13 15.12 2.01
C GLY A 219 -8.70 13.70 2.37
N THR A 220 -7.61 13.25 1.79
CA THR A 220 -7.06 11.93 2.10
C THR A 220 -6.22 11.99 3.38
N ALA A 221 -5.84 10.85 3.92
CA ALA A 221 -4.83 10.79 4.98
C ALA A 221 -3.40 10.74 4.42
N ASP A 222 -3.21 10.93 3.11
CA ASP A 222 -1.90 10.87 2.47
C ASP A 222 -1.28 12.26 2.37
N ARG A 223 0.04 12.30 2.55
CA ARG A 223 0.87 13.46 2.30
C ARG A 223 1.51 13.34 0.93
N GLY A 224 1.49 14.43 0.16
CA GLY A 224 2.07 14.47 -1.17
C GLY A 224 2.64 15.83 -1.52
N GLU A 225 3.28 15.87 -2.67
CA GLU A 225 3.85 17.07 -3.29
C GLU A 225 3.53 17.02 -4.79
N ILE A 226 3.36 18.20 -5.38
CA ILE A 226 3.23 18.34 -6.84
C ILE A 226 4.52 19.01 -7.31
N ASP A 227 5.23 18.33 -8.20
CA ASP A 227 6.49 18.85 -8.75
C ASP A 227 6.28 19.95 -9.81
N ASP A 228 7.40 20.47 -10.32
CA ASP A 228 7.39 21.52 -11.34
C ASP A 228 6.79 21.07 -12.69
N GLU A 229 6.70 19.74 -12.91
CA GLU A 229 6.06 19.14 -14.10
C GLU A 229 4.56 18.92 -13.87
N GLY A 230 4.06 19.19 -12.66
CA GLY A 230 2.67 19.00 -12.27
C GLY A 230 2.32 17.55 -11.87
N LEU A 231 3.33 16.72 -11.60
CA LEU A 231 3.13 15.31 -11.21
C LEU A 231 2.95 15.21 -9.69
N LEU A 232 1.96 14.43 -9.27
CA LEU A 232 1.74 14.11 -7.87
C LEU A 232 2.72 13.03 -7.39
N TRP A 233 3.42 13.32 -6.31
CA TRP A 233 4.25 12.38 -5.57
C TRP A 233 3.69 12.16 -4.17
N ILE A 234 3.44 10.91 -3.81
CA ILE A 234 3.02 10.56 -2.44
C ILE A 234 4.27 10.37 -1.60
N VAL A 235 4.41 11.19 -0.57
CA VAL A 235 5.56 11.20 0.33
C VAL A 235 5.36 10.24 1.51
N GLY A 236 4.12 10.05 1.92
CA GLY A 236 3.74 9.16 3.03
C GLY A 236 2.32 9.40 3.48
N ARG A 237 2.01 9.05 4.72
CA ARG A 237 0.70 9.30 5.32
C ARG A 237 0.81 10.31 6.45
N LEU A 238 -0.23 11.09 6.64
CA LEU A 238 -0.32 12.05 7.74
C LEU A 238 -0.41 11.34 9.10
N ASP A 239 -1.01 10.15 9.13
CA ASP A 239 -1.16 9.29 10.31
C ASP A 239 0.01 8.32 10.52
N ASP A 240 0.98 8.24 9.60
CA ASP A 240 2.22 7.47 9.76
C ASP A 240 3.36 8.30 10.42
N VAL A 241 3.03 9.42 11.07
CA VAL A 241 3.94 10.20 11.89
C VAL A 241 3.65 9.88 13.35
N VAL A 242 4.66 9.42 14.08
CA VAL A 242 4.54 9.17 15.52
C VAL A 242 5.38 10.16 16.32
N THR A 243 4.90 10.56 17.48
CA THR A 243 5.70 11.40 18.39
C THR A 243 6.51 10.49 19.31
N SER A 244 7.82 10.44 19.10
CA SER A 244 8.77 9.66 19.90
C SER A 244 9.76 10.58 20.62
N GLY A 245 9.69 10.61 21.96
CA GLY A 245 10.54 11.49 22.77
C GLY A 245 10.36 12.98 22.45
N GLY A 246 9.12 13.40 22.10
CA GLY A 246 8.81 14.79 21.75
C GLY A 246 9.17 15.18 20.29
N VAL A 247 9.69 14.24 19.50
CA VAL A 247 10.03 14.46 18.08
C VAL A 247 9.01 13.76 17.18
N ASN A 248 8.54 14.43 16.15
CA ASN A 248 7.69 13.82 15.13
C ASN A 248 8.53 13.00 14.16
N VAL A 249 8.30 11.69 14.12
CA VAL A 249 9.04 10.73 13.30
C VAL A 249 8.15 10.23 12.16
N PRO A 250 8.44 10.58 10.91
CA PRO A 250 7.75 10.02 9.73
C PRO A 250 8.23 8.59 9.48
N LEU A 251 7.45 7.60 9.91
CA LEU A 251 7.82 6.18 9.80
C LEU A 251 8.18 5.75 8.36
N PRO A 252 7.49 6.20 7.29
CA PRO A 252 7.86 5.85 5.93
C PRO A 252 9.23 6.35 5.48
N ALA A 253 9.71 7.47 6.04
CA ALA A 253 11.06 7.97 5.75
C ALA A 253 12.13 7.06 6.36
N VAL A 254 11.91 6.62 7.60
CA VAL A 254 12.78 5.65 8.28
C VAL A 254 12.78 4.32 7.53
N GLU A 255 11.61 3.81 7.15
CA GLU A 255 11.45 2.56 6.39
C GLU A 255 12.23 2.60 5.06
N ARG A 256 12.18 3.74 4.33
CA ARG A 256 12.94 3.93 3.10
C ARG A 256 14.45 3.86 3.31
N ALA A 257 14.96 4.50 4.36
CA ALA A 257 16.38 4.46 4.68
C ALA A 257 16.85 3.02 5.01
N LEU A 258 16.03 2.29 5.77
CA LEU A 258 16.36 0.93 6.19
C LEU A 258 16.31 -0.09 5.04
N ARG A 259 15.53 0.14 3.98
CA ARG A 259 15.53 -0.72 2.78
C ARG A 259 16.86 -0.72 2.03
N GLN A 260 17.73 0.27 2.26
CA GLN A 260 19.03 0.37 1.61
C GLN A 260 20.13 -0.34 2.41
N VAL A 261 19.81 -0.87 3.58
CA VAL A 261 20.79 -1.55 4.46
C VAL A 261 21.08 -2.94 3.93
N GLU A 262 22.36 -3.24 3.77
CA GLU A 262 22.80 -4.58 3.37
C GLU A 262 22.29 -5.65 4.37
N GLY A 263 21.73 -6.73 3.84
CA GLY A 263 21.15 -7.81 4.64
C GLY A 263 19.67 -7.62 5.00
N VAL A 264 19.08 -6.46 4.72
CA VAL A 264 17.64 -6.24 4.85
C VAL A 264 16.95 -6.73 3.57
N GLY A 265 16.09 -7.76 3.70
CA GLY A 265 15.24 -8.24 2.61
C GLY A 265 13.96 -7.43 2.52
N GLU A 266 13.15 -7.48 3.60
CA GLU A 266 11.95 -6.63 3.72
C GLU A 266 11.98 -5.89 5.06
N VAL A 267 11.36 -4.70 5.10
CA VAL A 267 11.26 -3.91 6.33
C VAL A 267 9.94 -3.17 6.41
N ALA A 268 9.38 -3.14 7.61
CA ALA A 268 8.27 -2.26 7.97
C ALA A 268 8.59 -1.55 9.29
N VAL A 269 8.23 -0.27 9.38
CA VAL A 269 8.44 0.52 10.59
C VAL A 269 7.10 0.88 11.21
N VAL A 270 6.96 0.65 12.51
CA VAL A 270 5.73 0.94 13.27
C VAL A 270 6.06 1.72 14.54
N GLY A 271 5.08 2.51 14.98
CA GLY A 271 5.10 3.10 16.34
C GLY A 271 4.33 2.22 17.30
N VAL A 272 4.88 1.96 18.47
CA VAL A 272 4.24 1.21 19.54
C VAL A 272 4.17 2.10 20.76
N ASP A 273 3.04 2.09 21.48
CA ASP A 273 2.87 2.88 22.69
C ASP A 273 3.96 2.55 23.71
N ASP A 274 4.56 3.58 24.28
CA ASP A 274 5.69 3.47 25.19
C ASP A 274 5.60 4.53 26.29
N ALA A 275 5.80 4.09 27.55
CA ALA A 275 5.64 4.94 28.72
C ALA A 275 6.71 6.04 28.83
N GLU A 276 7.93 5.80 28.30
CA GLU A 276 9.04 6.75 28.32
C GLU A 276 9.01 7.69 27.11
N TRP A 277 8.70 7.12 25.92
CA TRP A 277 8.85 7.82 24.64
C TRP A 277 7.51 8.35 24.07
N GLY A 278 6.37 8.04 24.70
CA GLY A 278 5.04 8.23 24.11
C GLY A 278 4.77 7.19 23.01
N SER A 279 5.58 7.21 21.96
CA SER A 279 5.64 6.14 20.96
C SER A 279 7.07 5.71 20.72
N ARG A 280 7.32 4.42 20.78
CA ARG A 280 8.60 3.80 20.44
C ARG A 280 8.60 3.38 18.96
N VAL A 281 9.58 3.84 18.20
CA VAL A 281 9.78 3.45 16.81
C VAL A 281 10.42 2.06 16.76
N VAL A 282 9.76 1.12 16.08
CA VAL A 282 10.19 -0.27 15.93
C VAL A 282 10.39 -0.59 14.46
N ALA A 283 11.55 -1.11 14.10
CA ALA A 283 11.83 -1.67 12.78
C ALA A 283 11.59 -3.19 12.82
N ALA A 284 10.60 -3.67 12.07
CA ALA A 284 10.41 -5.09 11.80
C ALA A 284 11.12 -5.43 10.49
N VAL A 285 12.08 -6.34 10.54
CA VAL A 285 12.98 -6.67 9.43
C VAL A 285 12.90 -8.16 9.13
N VAL A 286 12.73 -8.49 7.86
CA VAL A 286 12.96 -9.81 7.30
C VAL A 286 14.37 -9.82 6.71
N PRO A 287 15.32 -10.64 7.21
CA PRO A 287 16.64 -10.72 6.63
C PRO A 287 16.62 -11.19 5.17
N ALA A 288 17.55 -10.71 4.34
CA ALA A 288 17.66 -11.11 2.94
C ALA A 288 17.96 -12.61 2.79
N ASP A 289 18.75 -13.16 3.71
CA ASP A 289 19.04 -14.58 3.82
C ASP A 289 19.40 -14.97 5.28
N ALA A 290 19.54 -16.27 5.53
CA ALA A 290 19.86 -16.79 6.87
C ALA A 290 21.27 -16.39 7.36
N VAL A 291 22.18 -16.00 6.48
CA VAL A 291 23.55 -15.57 6.84
C VAL A 291 23.54 -14.15 7.36
N CYS A 292 22.59 -13.33 6.93
CA CYS A 292 22.44 -11.94 7.35
C CYS A 292 21.86 -11.77 8.76
N LEU A 293 21.28 -12.82 9.36
CA LEU A 293 20.66 -12.77 10.70
C LEU A 293 21.63 -12.28 11.78
N ASP A 294 22.86 -12.78 11.79
CA ASP A 294 23.88 -12.43 12.81
C ASP A 294 24.47 -11.01 12.62
N GLY A 295 24.30 -10.43 11.42
CA GLY A 295 24.79 -9.11 11.06
C GLY A 295 23.79 -7.98 11.35
N LEU A 296 22.49 -8.29 11.39
CA LEU A 296 21.44 -7.29 11.59
C LEU A 296 21.26 -6.98 13.08
N ARG A 297 21.79 -5.84 13.51
CA ARG A 297 21.73 -5.37 14.89
C ARG A 297 21.14 -3.97 14.96
N LEU A 298 20.58 -3.63 16.12
CA LEU A 298 19.90 -2.35 16.33
C LEU A 298 20.86 -1.15 16.12
N ASP A 299 22.11 -1.26 16.50
CA ASP A 299 23.11 -0.22 16.28
C ASP A 299 23.34 0.05 14.79
N LEU A 300 23.53 -0.99 13.98
CA LEU A 300 23.64 -0.88 12.51
C LEU A 300 22.39 -0.22 11.89
N ILE A 301 21.21 -0.65 12.29
CA ILE A 301 19.94 -0.09 11.82
C ILE A 301 19.83 1.41 12.20
N ARG A 302 20.32 1.80 13.38
CA ARG A 302 20.30 3.19 13.84
C ARG A 302 21.32 4.07 13.10
N ASP A 303 22.50 3.53 12.83
CA ASP A 303 23.54 4.24 12.08
C ASP A 303 23.09 4.48 10.62
N ALA A 304 22.48 3.49 10.00
CA ALA A 304 21.93 3.60 8.64
C ALA A 304 20.90 4.73 8.48
N VAL A 305 20.09 5.03 9.49
CA VAL A 305 19.16 6.17 9.47
C VAL A 305 19.91 7.49 9.34
N SER A 306 21.01 7.65 10.11
CA SER A 306 21.85 8.85 10.09
C SER A 306 22.66 8.96 8.78
N GLU A 307 23.19 7.85 8.28
CA GLU A 307 23.92 7.77 7.00
C GLU A 307 22.98 8.07 5.81
N GLY A 308 21.71 7.69 5.92
CA GLY A 308 20.65 8.06 4.97
C GLY A 308 20.22 9.54 5.03
N GLY A 309 20.92 10.37 5.82
CA GLY A 309 20.68 11.81 5.92
C GLY A 309 19.47 12.19 6.80
N LEU A 310 18.92 11.25 7.57
CA LEU A 310 17.80 11.50 8.47
C LEU A 310 18.29 11.87 9.88
N PRO A 311 17.49 12.62 10.68
CA PRO A 311 17.80 12.91 12.06
C PRO A 311 18.00 11.64 12.89
N ARG A 312 19.03 11.60 13.72
CA ARG A 312 19.34 10.44 14.58
C ARG A 312 18.19 10.11 15.55
N GLU A 313 17.41 11.09 15.92
CA GLU A 313 16.23 10.97 16.78
C GLU A 313 15.12 10.13 16.13
N TRP A 314 15.13 10.00 14.79
CA TRP A 314 14.17 9.18 14.05
C TRP A 314 14.53 7.70 14.03
N ALA A 315 15.75 7.36 14.46
CA ALA A 315 16.25 6.00 14.44
C ALA A 315 15.37 5.06 15.31
N PRO A 316 15.12 3.82 14.85
CA PRO A 316 14.40 2.83 15.64
C PRO A 316 15.04 2.60 17.02
N ARG A 317 14.20 2.38 18.00
CA ARG A 317 14.60 2.03 19.36
C ARG A 317 14.51 0.53 19.62
N GLN A 318 13.88 -0.18 18.71
CA GLN A 318 13.79 -1.64 18.75
C GLN A 318 13.90 -2.20 17.34
N LEU A 319 14.64 -3.31 17.23
CA LEU A 319 14.69 -4.17 16.05
C LEU A 319 13.91 -5.45 16.35
N LEU A 320 12.97 -5.80 15.49
CA LEU A 320 12.24 -7.06 15.51
C LEU A 320 12.60 -7.84 14.26
N LEU A 321 13.36 -8.93 14.42
CA LEU A 321 13.65 -9.85 13.33
C LEU A 321 12.49 -10.86 13.22
N ILE A 322 11.97 -11.02 12.02
CA ILE A 322 10.84 -11.91 11.70
C ILE A 322 11.09 -12.65 10.40
N ASP A 323 10.48 -13.82 10.25
CA ASP A 323 10.64 -14.65 9.05
C ASP A 323 9.88 -14.08 7.85
N GLU A 324 8.74 -13.43 8.09
CA GLU A 324 7.92 -12.79 7.06
C GLU A 324 7.13 -11.60 7.63
N LEU A 325 6.88 -10.58 6.80
CA LEU A 325 5.98 -9.49 7.17
C LEU A 325 4.52 -9.97 7.12
N PRO A 326 3.73 -9.75 8.18
CA PRO A 326 2.31 -10.10 8.15
C PRO A 326 1.58 -9.23 7.11
N LEU A 327 0.68 -9.88 6.35
CA LEU A 327 -0.08 -9.23 5.30
C LEU A 327 -1.59 -9.34 5.56
N VAL A 328 -2.32 -8.24 5.29
CA VAL A 328 -3.79 -8.29 5.22
C VAL A 328 -4.25 -8.97 3.91
N PRO A 329 -5.51 -9.46 3.84
CA PRO A 329 -6.10 -9.90 2.57
C PRO A 329 -6.03 -8.76 1.56
N GLY A 330 -5.26 -8.94 0.48
CA GLY A 330 -4.94 -7.87 -0.50
C GLY A 330 -3.47 -7.51 -0.56
N GLY A 331 -2.60 -8.22 0.20
CA GLY A 331 -1.15 -8.19 0.05
C GLY A 331 -0.44 -6.96 0.62
N LYS A 332 -1.14 -6.11 1.38
CA LYS A 332 -0.52 -4.99 2.11
C LYS A 332 -0.02 -5.45 3.47
N ILE A 333 1.01 -4.78 3.99
CA ILE A 333 1.56 -5.05 5.33
C ILE A 333 0.48 -4.80 6.41
N ASP A 334 0.27 -5.79 7.28
CA ASP A 334 -0.59 -5.67 8.46
C ASP A 334 0.16 -4.98 9.61
N ARG A 335 0.11 -3.65 9.63
CA ARG A 335 0.77 -2.84 10.66
C ARG A 335 0.13 -3.01 12.04
N VAL A 336 -1.12 -3.47 12.13
CA VAL A 336 -1.79 -3.74 13.41
C VAL A 336 -1.19 -4.99 14.05
N GLN A 337 -1.06 -6.06 13.28
CA GLN A 337 -0.40 -7.28 13.73
C GLN A 337 1.06 -7.02 14.11
N LEU A 338 1.79 -6.22 13.32
CA LEU A 338 3.18 -5.84 13.64
C LEU A 338 3.30 -5.07 14.96
N ARG A 339 2.38 -4.11 15.24
CA ARG A 339 2.36 -3.41 16.54
C ARG A 339 2.13 -4.39 17.69
N GLY A 340 1.24 -5.37 17.51
CA GLY A 340 0.99 -6.42 18.50
C GLY A 340 2.24 -7.27 18.77
N LEU A 341 2.94 -7.72 17.73
CA LEU A 341 4.20 -8.47 17.85
C LEU A 341 5.29 -7.64 18.55
N ALA A 342 5.46 -6.39 18.14
CA ALA A 342 6.45 -5.49 18.72
C ALA A 342 6.16 -5.12 20.19
N GLY A 343 4.88 -4.96 20.54
CA GLY A 343 4.45 -4.68 21.92
C GLY A 343 4.61 -5.88 22.86
N SER A 344 4.57 -7.09 22.33
CA SER A 344 4.75 -8.34 23.10
C SER A 344 6.22 -8.70 23.30
N SER A 345 7.14 -8.10 22.53
CA SER A 345 8.57 -8.31 22.68
C SER A 345 9.15 -7.36 23.72
N PRO A 346 10.01 -7.84 24.66
CA PRO A 346 10.60 -6.97 25.67
C PRO A 346 11.34 -5.80 25.00
N ALA A 347 11.10 -4.58 25.53
CA ALA A 347 11.89 -3.42 25.12
C ALA A 347 13.39 -3.72 25.41
N PRO A 348 14.33 -3.37 24.53
CA PRO A 348 15.74 -3.44 24.87
C PRO A 348 15.95 -2.56 26.11
N HIS A 349 16.55 -3.14 27.16
CA HIS A 349 16.96 -2.35 28.31
C HIS A 349 17.90 -1.24 27.82
N PRO A 350 17.77 0.01 28.29
CA PRO A 350 18.75 1.04 28.00
C PRO A 350 20.10 0.51 28.48
N GLU A 351 21.07 0.40 27.57
CA GLU A 351 22.45 0.20 27.97
C GLU A 351 22.82 1.40 28.84
N VAL A 352 23.05 1.14 30.11
CA VAL A 352 23.62 2.13 31.04
C VAL A 352 24.99 2.48 30.49
N PRO A 353 25.27 3.76 30.15
CA PRO A 353 26.59 4.13 29.67
C PRO A 353 27.62 3.76 30.75
N PRO A 354 28.80 3.22 30.39
CA PRO A 354 29.78 2.70 31.35
C PRO A 354 30.37 3.75 32.30
N ASP A 355 29.97 5.00 32.23
CA ASP A 355 30.57 6.12 32.96
C ASP A 355 29.92 6.46 34.32
N GLN A 356 28.94 5.65 34.81
CA GLN A 356 28.34 5.86 36.13
C GLN A 356 28.57 4.70 37.14
N ALA A 357 29.38 3.72 36.79
CA ALA A 357 29.66 2.58 37.69
C ALA A 357 30.72 2.82 38.74
N ASP A 358 31.49 3.96 38.72
CA ASP A 358 32.66 4.18 39.59
C ASP A 358 32.50 5.28 40.66
N ALA A 359 31.25 5.79 40.90
CA ALA A 359 31.07 6.89 41.86
C ALA A 359 30.60 6.46 43.26
N THR A 360 30.44 5.15 43.57
CA THR A 360 29.95 4.71 44.88
C THR A 360 30.89 3.84 45.71
N ALA A 361 32.19 3.77 45.34
CA ALA A 361 33.20 3.00 46.09
C ALA A 361 34.27 3.88 46.74
N SER A 362 33.93 4.98 47.43
CA SER A 362 34.90 5.71 48.25
C SER A 362 34.25 6.59 49.30
N SER A 363 33.67 6.00 50.31
CA SER A 363 33.48 6.66 51.64
C SER A 363 33.08 5.63 52.73
N THR A 364 34.05 4.76 53.12
CA THR A 364 34.05 4.18 54.45
C THR A 364 35.51 3.95 54.84
N GLY A 365 36.00 4.82 55.70
CA GLY A 365 37.32 4.64 56.30
C GLY A 365 37.85 5.91 56.96
N VAL A 366 37.45 6.16 58.16
CA VAL A 366 38.08 6.53 59.45
C VAL A 366 37.07 7.21 60.33
#